data_60514e4507edef16479faf033519744b
#
_entry.id   60514e4507edef16479faf033519744b
#
_cell.length_a   1.000
_cell.length_b   1.000
_cell.length_c   1.000
_cell.angle_alpha   90.00
_cell.angle_beta   90.00
_cell.angle_gamma   90.00
#
_symmetry.space_group_name_H-M   'P 1'
#
loop_
_entity.id
_entity.type
_entity.pdbx_description
1 polymer ?
#
loop_
_entity_poly.entity_id
_entity_poly.type
_entity_poly.pdbx_seq_one_letter_code
_entity_poly.pdbx_strand_id
1 'polypeptide(L)'
;MSLSIRVILLVATTVYQTLSVWLEEQKAPPGNLINLGKYRLHFCLAGVASPTIIIDHSLGGIEGYFLLEELSQLARVCIYDRAGYGWSDSSPYPRTSHQIVQELDQLLTQAQIEPPYILVGDSFGSYNVRLYAHLFPEKVVGLVLTDGLHEKGMLKMSPALKALKLFFISGFLMSIFGSILGIIRVLKVLGVFELLKPELRRFSPDSRYRVKRSFCRAKHWMTMSREMLNLDQSARQVSEANNFGNLPIVSIKANSFFKPSLWTRFIPLKSANQLREEMHLELGKLSKDFLQIQADKSGHFVWMDQPDVMIDAVKILLDKINSVC
;
A
#
# COMPACT_ATOMS: atom_id res chain seq x y z
N MET A 1 -15.77 0.54 -36.63
CA MET A 1 -16.84 0.83 -35.64
C MET A 1 -17.22 2.30 -35.80
N SER A 2 -18.48 2.62 -36.07
CA SER A 2 -18.93 4.01 -36.31
C SER A 2 -18.80 4.85 -35.01
N LEU A 3 -18.72 6.19 -35.18
CA LEU A 3 -18.66 7.12 -34.04
C LEU A 3 -19.85 6.93 -33.08
N SER A 4 -21.05 6.74 -33.63
CA SER A 4 -22.29 6.52 -32.89
C SER A 4 -22.21 5.28 -31.99
N ILE A 5 -21.65 4.16 -32.47
CA ILE A 5 -21.48 2.95 -31.65
C ILE A 5 -20.51 3.20 -30.49
N ARG A 6 -19.42 3.93 -30.71
CA ARG A 6 -18.45 4.27 -29.66
C ARG A 6 -19.08 5.11 -28.56
N VAL A 7 -19.90 6.11 -28.93
CA VAL A 7 -20.61 6.97 -27.98
C VAL A 7 -21.63 6.16 -27.18
N ILE A 8 -22.41 5.29 -27.82
CA ILE A 8 -23.38 4.42 -27.14
C ILE A 8 -22.69 3.51 -26.12
N LEU A 9 -21.59 2.87 -26.50
CA LEU A 9 -20.82 2.01 -25.60
C LEU A 9 -20.27 2.78 -24.41
N LEU A 10 -19.76 4.00 -24.63
CA LEU A 10 -19.23 4.84 -23.56
C LEU A 10 -20.33 5.27 -22.57
N VAL A 11 -21.49 5.65 -23.07
CA VAL A 11 -22.65 5.96 -22.23
C VAL A 11 -23.09 4.74 -21.45
N ALA A 12 -23.20 3.58 -22.08
CA ALA A 12 -23.60 2.34 -21.43
C ALA A 12 -22.64 1.94 -20.29
N THR A 13 -21.31 2.03 -20.53
CA THR A 13 -20.31 1.72 -19.49
C THR A 13 -20.34 2.73 -18.34
N THR A 14 -20.59 4.01 -18.62
CA THR A 14 -20.72 5.05 -17.61
C THR A 14 -21.96 4.84 -16.75
N VAL A 15 -23.10 4.52 -17.34
CA VAL A 15 -24.33 4.19 -16.63
C VAL A 15 -24.12 2.94 -15.76
N TYR A 16 -23.51 1.89 -16.31
CA TYR A 16 -23.17 0.68 -15.56
C TYR A 16 -22.26 0.98 -14.36
N GLN A 17 -21.25 1.84 -14.55
CA GLN A 17 -20.37 2.27 -13.45
C GLN A 17 -21.16 3.01 -12.36
N THR A 18 -21.98 3.97 -12.74
CA THR A 18 -22.75 4.79 -11.80
C THR A 18 -23.71 3.94 -10.98
N LEU A 19 -24.45 3.05 -11.63
CA LEU A 19 -25.35 2.10 -10.95
C LEU A 19 -24.60 1.14 -10.05
N SER A 20 -23.47 0.60 -10.52
CA SER A 20 -22.65 -0.28 -9.70
C SER A 20 -22.09 0.42 -8.46
N VAL A 21 -21.62 1.65 -8.60
CA VAL A 21 -21.16 2.48 -7.49
C VAL A 21 -22.27 2.70 -6.48
N TRP A 22 -23.45 3.10 -6.95
CA TRP A 22 -24.62 3.34 -6.10
C TRP A 22 -25.02 2.07 -5.32
N LEU A 23 -25.11 0.91 -6.00
CA LEU A 23 -25.43 -0.37 -5.37
C LEU A 23 -24.38 -0.82 -4.34
N GLU A 24 -23.10 -0.55 -4.61
CA GLU A 24 -22.02 -0.85 -3.67
C GLU A 24 -22.07 0.04 -2.41
N GLU A 25 -22.55 1.29 -2.53
CA GLU A 25 -22.68 2.23 -1.42
C GLU A 25 -23.89 1.96 -0.53
N GLN A 26 -24.89 1.23 -1.03
CA GLN A 26 -26.01 0.77 -0.19
C GLN A 26 -25.62 -0.37 0.76
N LYS A 27 -24.46 -1.01 0.54
CA LYS A 27 -23.98 -2.10 1.38
C LYS A 27 -23.09 -1.57 2.49
N ALA A 28 -23.29 -2.08 3.70
CA ALA A 28 -22.36 -1.80 4.79
C ALA A 28 -20.93 -2.25 4.41
N PRO A 29 -19.88 -1.49 4.74
CA PRO A 29 -18.52 -1.92 4.54
C PRO A 29 -18.21 -3.12 5.43
N PRO A 30 -17.37 -4.06 4.95
CA PRO A 30 -16.84 -5.11 5.82
C PRO A 30 -15.82 -4.50 6.79
N GLY A 31 -16.08 -4.52 8.08
CA GLY A 31 -15.26 -3.88 9.10
C GLY A 31 -15.94 -2.61 9.65
N ASN A 32 -15.15 -1.66 10.09
CA ASN A 32 -15.63 -0.50 10.84
C ASN A 32 -15.22 0.82 10.17
N LEU A 33 -16.00 1.86 10.43
CA LEU A 33 -15.71 3.23 10.03
C LEU A 33 -15.47 4.09 11.27
N ILE A 34 -14.34 4.77 11.33
CA ILE A 34 -14.01 5.77 12.35
C ILE A 34 -14.16 7.17 11.76
N ASN A 35 -14.84 8.05 12.48
CA ASN A 35 -15.06 9.44 12.07
C ASN A 35 -13.91 10.32 12.58
N LEU A 36 -13.07 10.83 11.68
CA LEU A 36 -12.00 11.77 12.00
C LEU A 36 -12.44 13.25 11.90
N GLY A 37 -13.74 13.51 12.07
CA GLY A 37 -14.34 14.83 12.01
C GLY A 37 -14.89 15.17 10.63
N LYS A 38 -14.05 15.42 9.63
CA LYS A 38 -14.49 15.80 8.27
C LYS A 38 -14.68 14.61 7.32
N TYR A 39 -14.17 13.45 7.64
CA TYR A 39 -14.20 12.22 6.83
C TYR A 39 -13.97 11.00 7.71
N ARG A 40 -14.34 9.84 7.19
CA ARG A 40 -14.24 8.57 7.90
C ARG A 40 -13.15 7.71 7.28
N LEU A 41 -12.44 6.98 8.15
CA LEU A 41 -11.52 5.93 7.74
C LEU A 41 -12.13 4.56 8.03
N HIS A 42 -11.95 3.66 7.09
CA HIS A 42 -12.34 2.26 7.20
C HIS A 42 -11.16 1.44 7.71
N PHE A 43 -11.46 0.47 8.59
CA PHE A 43 -10.50 -0.51 9.05
C PHE A 43 -11.17 -1.87 9.31
N CYS A 44 -10.36 -2.92 9.24
CA CYS A 44 -10.72 -4.29 9.60
C CYS A 44 -9.78 -4.80 10.67
N LEU A 45 -10.35 -5.50 11.66
CA LEU A 45 -9.61 -6.23 12.68
C LEU A 45 -9.84 -7.71 12.51
N ALA A 46 -8.79 -8.51 12.66
CA ALA A 46 -8.85 -9.97 12.73
C ALA A 46 -7.77 -10.49 13.69
N GLY A 47 -7.99 -11.67 14.26
CA GLY A 47 -7.09 -12.22 15.28
C GLY A 47 -7.25 -11.54 16.65
N VAL A 48 -6.56 -12.05 17.66
CA VAL A 48 -6.76 -11.63 19.06
C VAL A 48 -5.46 -11.43 19.86
N ALA A 49 -4.36 -12.07 19.46
CA ALA A 49 -3.11 -12.02 20.21
C ALA A 49 -2.37 -10.68 20.06
N SER A 50 -1.72 -10.24 21.13
CA SER A 50 -0.78 -9.11 21.15
C SER A 50 0.62 -9.58 20.72
N PRO A 51 1.43 -8.68 20.09
CA PRO A 51 1.15 -7.31 19.70
C PRO A 51 0.19 -7.19 18.51
N THR A 52 -0.41 -5.99 18.32
CA THR A 52 -1.24 -5.75 17.13
C THR A 52 -0.37 -5.42 15.91
N ILE A 53 -0.57 -6.16 14.82
CA ILE A 53 0.08 -5.91 13.53
C ILE A 53 -0.74 -4.85 12.78
N ILE A 54 -0.14 -3.72 12.44
CA ILE A 54 -0.75 -2.65 11.65
C ILE A 54 -0.12 -2.66 10.25
N ILE A 55 -0.94 -2.77 9.21
CA ILE A 55 -0.45 -2.80 7.82
C ILE A 55 -0.71 -1.46 7.16
N ASP A 56 0.37 -0.78 6.77
CA ASP A 56 0.34 0.39 5.89
C ASP A 56 0.79 0.00 4.48
N HIS A 57 -0.08 0.26 3.53
CA HIS A 57 0.01 -0.23 2.17
C HIS A 57 1.01 0.54 1.30
N SER A 58 1.34 -0.05 0.16
CA SER A 58 2.07 0.61 -0.92
C SER A 58 1.31 1.84 -1.46
N LEU A 59 1.93 2.58 -2.35
CA LEU A 59 1.26 3.68 -3.05
C LEU A 59 0.11 3.13 -3.92
N GLY A 60 -1.09 3.59 -3.66
CA GLY A 60 -2.31 3.07 -4.29
C GLY A 60 -2.83 1.78 -3.65
N GLY A 61 -2.19 1.33 -2.57
CA GLY A 61 -2.41 0.01 -2.01
C GLY A 61 -3.62 -0.12 -1.10
N ILE A 62 -4.17 -1.30 -1.16
CA ILE A 62 -5.09 -1.93 -0.22
C ILE A 62 -4.79 -3.44 -0.19
N GLU A 63 -3.55 -3.79 -0.50
CA GLU A 63 -3.05 -5.16 -0.64
C GLU A 63 -3.03 -5.96 0.66
N GLY A 64 -3.04 -5.30 1.82
CA GLY A 64 -3.07 -5.96 3.11
C GLY A 64 -4.23 -6.95 3.27
N TYR A 65 -5.33 -6.75 2.55
CA TYR A 65 -6.42 -7.72 2.52
C TYR A 65 -6.02 -9.10 1.99
N PHE A 66 -4.94 -9.19 1.24
CA PHE A 66 -4.40 -10.47 0.78
C PHE A 66 -3.63 -11.24 1.86
N LEU A 67 -3.20 -10.54 2.92
CA LEU A 67 -2.41 -11.10 4.02
C LEU A 67 -3.25 -11.28 5.31
N LEU A 68 -4.45 -10.70 5.36
CA LEU A 68 -5.27 -10.63 6.57
C LEU A 68 -5.53 -12.00 7.19
N GLU A 69 -5.95 -12.96 6.38
CA GLU A 69 -6.35 -14.28 6.84
C GLU A 69 -5.18 -15.02 7.51
N GLU A 70 -4.03 -15.05 6.86
CA GLU A 70 -2.84 -15.74 7.35
C GLU A 70 -2.20 -15.04 8.55
N LEU A 71 -2.06 -13.71 8.50
CA LEU A 71 -1.48 -12.95 9.62
C LEU A 71 -2.38 -12.97 10.85
N SER A 72 -3.70 -13.03 10.70
CA SER A 72 -4.64 -13.07 11.82
C SER A 72 -4.54 -14.36 12.65
N GLN A 73 -3.92 -15.40 12.11
CA GLN A 73 -3.60 -16.63 12.84
C GLN A 73 -2.39 -16.48 13.77
N LEU A 74 -1.54 -15.49 13.52
CA LEU A 74 -0.33 -15.21 14.29
C LEU A 74 -0.58 -14.22 15.43
N ALA A 75 -1.31 -13.12 15.13
CA ALA A 75 -1.59 -12.05 16.08
C ALA A 75 -2.86 -11.29 15.67
N ARG A 76 -3.24 -10.28 16.48
CA ARG A 76 -4.25 -9.31 16.04
C ARG A 76 -3.72 -8.49 14.87
N VAL A 77 -4.49 -8.35 13.81
CA VAL A 77 -4.14 -7.58 12.61
C VAL A 77 -5.14 -6.46 12.42
N CYS A 78 -4.67 -5.25 12.24
CA CYS A 78 -5.43 -4.10 11.79
C CYS A 78 -5.00 -3.72 10.38
N ILE A 79 -5.93 -3.78 9.45
CA ILE A 79 -5.77 -3.26 8.10
C ILE A 79 -6.69 -2.05 7.98
N TYR A 80 -6.17 -0.93 7.50
CA TYR A 80 -6.97 0.26 7.28
C TYR A 80 -6.84 0.76 5.84
N ASP A 81 -7.92 1.31 5.33
CA ASP A 81 -7.90 2.00 4.05
C ASP A 81 -7.47 3.45 4.29
N ARG A 82 -6.30 3.88 3.81
CA ARG A 82 -5.95 5.31 3.85
C ARG A 82 -7.02 6.13 3.17
N ALA A 83 -7.22 7.38 3.63
CA ALA A 83 -8.26 8.26 3.09
C ALA A 83 -8.21 8.36 1.56
N GLY A 84 -9.33 8.04 0.91
CA GLY A 84 -9.52 7.99 -0.54
C GLY A 84 -9.41 6.58 -1.15
N TYR A 85 -8.94 5.59 -0.39
CA TYR A 85 -8.93 4.20 -0.83
C TYR A 85 -10.11 3.40 -0.26
N GLY A 86 -10.35 2.23 -0.81
CA GLY A 86 -11.31 1.26 -0.31
C GLY A 86 -12.66 1.85 0.05
N TRP A 87 -13.03 1.71 1.32
CA TRP A 87 -14.27 2.26 1.90
C TRP A 87 -14.05 3.60 2.63
N SER A 88 -12.80 4.04 2.84
CA SER A 88 -12.52 5.33 3.44
C SER A 88 -13.00 6.48 2.57
N ASP A 89 -13.51 7.53 3.20
CA ASP A 89 -13.86 8.78 2.52
C ASP A 89 -12.58 9.47 2.01
N SER A 90 -12.71 10.39 1.05
CA SER A 90 -11.60 11.21 0.59
C SER A 90 -11.22 12.26 1.63
N SER A 91 -9.94 12.48 1.86
CA SER A 91 -9.46 13.55 2.75
C SER A 91 -9.32 14.88 2.00
N PRO A 92 -9.74 16.01 2.59
CA PRO A 92 -9.49 17.33 2.07
C PRO A 92 -8.02 17.77 2.22
N TYR A 93 -7.26 17.09 3.08
CA TYR A 93 -5.87 17.44 3.40
C TYR A 93 -4.86 16.85 2.41
N PRO A 94 -3.65 17.40 2.32
CA PRO A 94 -2.57 16.84 1.50
C PRO A 94 -2.31 15.37 1.84
N ARG A 95 -1.99 14.56 0.83
CA ARG A 95 -1.66 13.13 1.04
C ARG A 95 -0.15 12.98 1.23
N THR A 96 0.36 13.44 2.36
CA THR A 96 1.75 13.30 2.80
C THR A 96 1.86 12.30 3.93
N SER A 97 3.05 11.76 4.17
CA SER A 97 3.30 10.81 5.26
C SER A 97 2.91 11.37 6.63
N HIS A 98 3.20 12.63 6.90
CA HIS A 98 2.81 13.26 8.18
C HIS A 98 1.29 13.26 8.39
N GLN A 99 0.51 13.64 7.36
CA GLN A 99 -0.95 13.61 7.44
C GLN A 99 -1.48 12.18 7.60
N ILE A 100 -0.91 11.22 6.87
CA ILE A 100 -1.30 9.81 6.95
C ILE A 100 -1.04 9.24 8.35
N VAL A 101 0.12 9.55 8.93
CA VAL A 101 0.49 9.10 10.29
C VAL A 101 -0.43 9.68 11.35
N GLN A 102 -0.78 10.96 11.25
CA GLN A 102 -1.75 11.58 12.16
C GLN A 102 -3.13 10.92 12.04
N GLU A 103 -3.58 10.64 10.82
CA GLU A 103 -4.85 9.93 10.56
C GLU A 103 -4.83 8.51 11.16
N LEU A 104 -3.70 7.80 11.02
CA LEU A 104 -3.53 6.45 11.58
C LEU A 104 -3.58 6.48 13.11
N ASP A 105 -2.85 7.40 13.75
CA ASP A 105 -2.85 7.49 15.22
C ASP A 105 -4.23 7.84 15.78
N GLN A 106 -4.94 8.76 15.13
CA GLN A 106 -6.33 9.09 15.49
C GLN A 106 -7.26 7.88 15.30
N LEU A 107 -7.12 7.13 14.21
CA LEU A 107 -7.90 5.91 13.97
C LEU A 107 -7.66 4.90 15.08
N LEU A 108 -6.40 4.56 15.39
CA LEU A 108 -6.05 3.57 16.40
C LEU A 108 -6.57 3.97 17.79
N THR A 109 -6.42 5.24 18.14
CA THR A 109 -6.89 5.79 19.44
C THR A 109 -8.41 5.71 19.53
N GLN A 110 -9.15 6.17 18.51
CA GLN A 110 -10.62 6.17 18.54
C GLN A 110 -11.22 4.77 18.41
N ALA A 111 -10.54 3.87 17.74
CA ALA A 111 -10.94 2.47 17.62
C ALA A 111 -10.56 1.65 18.87
N GLN A 112 -9.89 2.26 19.87
CA GLN A 112 -9.40 1.60 21.09
C GLN A 112 -8.52 0.39 20.77
N ILE A 113 -7.66 0.54 19.76
CA ILE A 113 -6.66 -0.46 19.41
C ILE A 113 -5.39 -0.10 20.18
N GLU A 114 -5.20 -0.78 21.30
CA GLU A 114 -4.09 -0.49 22.22
C GLU A 114 -2.75 -1.02 21.71
N PRO A 115 -1.62 -0.30 21.96
CA PRO A 115 -0.28 -0.82 21.72
C PRO A 115 0.03 -2.01 22.66
N PRO A 116 1.11 -2.78 22.40
CA PRO A 116 2.18 -2.48 21.46
C PRO A 116 1.85 -2.87 20.00
N TYR A 117 2.50 -2.18 19.04
CA TYR A 117 2.30 -2.42 17.63
C TYR A 117 3.55 -2.99 16.93
N ILE A 118 3.35 -3.94 16.03
CA ILE A 118 4.25 -4.24 14.93
C ILE A 118 3.71 -3.51 13.69
N LEU A 119 4.51 -2.64 13.10
CA LEU A 119 4.11 -1.91 11.91
C LEU A 119 4.71 -2.56 10.66
N VAL A 120 3.86 -2.87 9.69
CA VAL A 120 4.25 -3.43 8.39
C VAL A 120 4.04 -2.37 7.33
N GLY A 121 5.12 -1.89 6.72
CA GLY A 121 5.08 -0.86 5.66
C GLY A 121 5.58 -1.39 4.33
N ASP A 122 4.73 -1.40 3.32
CA ASP A 122 5.09 -1.81 1.96
C ASP A 122 5.40 -0.59 1.09
N SER A 123 6.56 -0.56 0.43
CA SER A 123 6.96 0.51 -0.49
C SER A 123 6.78 1.91 0.13
N PHE A 124 5.82 2.72 -0.33
CA PHE A 124 5.48 4.02 0.25
C PHE A 124 5.03 3.92 1.71
N GLY A 125 4.36 2.84 2.10
CA GLY A 125 3.99 2.57 3.49
C GLY A 125 5.19 2.54 4.44
N SER A 126 6.39 2.19 3.94
CA SER A 126 7.61 2.23 4.74
C SER A 126 7.94 3.64 5.29
N TYR A 127 7.59 4.69 4.56
CA TYR A 127 7.71 6.07 5.06
C TYR A 127 6.76 6.32 6.22
N ASN A 128 5.51 5.89 6.06
CA ASN A 128 4.47 6.11 7.06
C ASN A 128 4.79 5.38 8.36
N VAL A 129 5.16 4.08 8.30
CA VAL A 129 5.46 3.29 9.49
C VAL A 129 6.76 3.74 10.18
N ARG A 130 7.78 4.17 9.43
CA ARG A 130 9.00 4.77 10.00
C ARG A 130 8.68 6.08 10.71
N LEU A 131 7.91 6.96 10.07
CA LEU A 131 7.51 8.22 10.66
C LEU A 131 6.61 8.01 11.89
N TYR A 132 5.70 7.03 11.86
CA TYR A 132 4.89 6.67 13.02
C TYR A 132 5.77 6.20 14.19
N ALA A 133 6.71 5.28 13.96
CA ALA A 133 7.62 4.79 14.98
C ALA A 133 8.55 5.88 15.56
N HIS A 134 8.88 6.90 14.75
CA HIS A 134 9.65 8.06 15.20
C HIS A 134 8.83 8.99 16.10
N LEU A 135 7.55 9.25 15.73
CA LEU A 135 6.69 10.15 16.49
C LEU A 135 6.07 9.52 17.74
N PHE A 136 5.90 8.19 17.75
CA PHE A 136 5.27 7.42 18.83
C PHE A 136 6.10 6.18 19.20
N PRO A 137 7.38 6.37 19.60
CA PRO A 137 8.30 5.26 19.84
C PRO A 137 7.83 4.30 20.95
N GLU A 138 7.09 4.80 21.93
CA GLU A 138 6.54 4.01 23.03
C GLU A 138 5.43 3.04 22.62
N LYS A 139 4.83 3.25 21.44
CA LYS A 139 3.74 2.40 20.93
C LYS A 139 4.25 1.25 20.06
N VAL A 140 5.52 1.31 19.58
CA VAL A 140 6.02 0.43 18.52
C VAL A 140 7.10 -0.50 19.02
N VAL A 141 6.91 -1.80 18.83
CA VAL A 141 7.86 -2.85 19.26
C VAL A 141 8.62 -3.49 18.10
N GLY A 142 8.30 -3.17 16.85
CA GLY A 142 9.04 -3.66 15.70
C GLY A 142 8.50 -3.17 14.37
N LEU A 143 9.34 -3.21 13.32
CA LEU A 143 9.00 -2.80 11.96
C LEU A 143 9.27 -3.94 10.97
N VAL A 144 8.36 -4.13 10.02
CA VAL A 144 8.60 -4.89 8.78
C VAL A 144 8.53 -3.91 7.60
N LEU A 145 9.61 -3.83 6.81
CA LEU A 145 9.73 -2.92 5.67
C LEU A 145 9.82 -3.74 4.39
N THR A 146 8.75 -3.79 3.60
CA THR A 146 8.68 -4.60 2.38
C THR A 146 9.05 -3.76 1.17
N ASP A 147 10.17 -4.07 0.55
CA ASP A 147 10.78 -3.34 -0.58
C ASP A 147 10.65 -1.82 -0.40
N GLY A 148 11.02 -1.37 0.82
CA GLY A 148 10.74 -0.05 1.34
C GLY A 148 11.49 1.06 0.62
N LEU A 149 10.90 2.25 0.61
CA LEU A 149 11.54 3.46 0.10
C LEU A 149 12.47 4.06 1.15
N HIS A 150 13.55 4.70 0.66
CA HIS A 150 14.39 5.56 1.48
C HIS A 150 14.51 6.96 0.85
N GLU A 151 14.43 7.99 1.69
CA GLU A 151 14.38 9.40 1.26
C GLU A 151 15.63 9.84 0.49
N LYS A 152 16.82 9.36 0.86
CA LYS A 152 18.06 9.71 0.14
C LYS A 152 18.01 9.30 -1.32
N GLY A 153 17.44 8.14 -1.62
CA GLY A 153 17.25 7.68 -2.99
C GLY A 153 16.19 8.50 -3.71
N MET A 154 15.02 8.67 -3.09
CA MET A 154 13.88 9.36 -3.71
C MET A 154 14.16 10.83 -4.01
N LEU A 155 14.87 11.54 -3.14
CA LEU A 155 15.24 12.96 -3.36
C LEU A 155 16.34 13.14 -4.40
N LYS A 156 17.10 12.06 -4.72
CA LYS A 156 18.22 12.08 -5.69
C LYS A 156 17.91 11.34 -7.00
N MET A 157 16.63 11.14 -7.32
CA MET A 157 16.25 10.46 -8.57
C MET A 157 16.88 11.08 -9.81
N SER A 158 17.38 10.22 -10.70
CA SER A 158 17.89 10.63 -12.00
C SER A 158 16.79 11.21 -12.90
N PRO A 159 17.13 12.01 -13.93
CA PRO A 159 16.14 12.53 -14.88
C PRO A 159 15.26 11.43 -15.50
N ALA A 160 15.83 10.26 -15.81
CA ALA A 160 15.09 9.12 -16.36
C ALA A 160 14.02 8.59 -15.37
N LEU A 161 14.34 8.51 -14.07
CA LEU A 161 13.40 8.09 -13.05
C LEU A 161 12.33 9.16 -12.76
N LYS A 162 12.69 10.45 -12.85
CA LYS A 162 11.70 11.54 -12.79
C LYS A 162 10.73 11.48 -13.97
N ALA A 163 11.21 11.20 -15.18
CA ALA A 163 10.37 10.98 -16.34
C ALA A 163 9.44 9.77 -16.17
N LEU A 164 9.96 8.66 -15.59
CA LEU A 164 9.15 7.49 -15.24
C LEU A 164 8.06 7.84 -14.21
N LYS A 165 8.39 8.64 -13.18
CA LYS A 165 7.40 9.15 -12.20
C LYS A 165 6.28 9.93 -12.90
N LEU A 166 6.62 10.82 -13.84
CA LEU A 166 5.62 11.57 -14.62
C LEU A 166 4.77 10.67 -15.50
N PHE A 167 5.37 9.64 -16.11
CA PHE A 167 4.65 8.63 -16.87
C PHE A 167 3.60 7.90 -16.00
N PHE A 168 3.95 7.48 -14.78
CA PHE A 168 2.99 6.88 -13.86
C PHE A 168 1.87 7.86 -13.46
N ILE A 169 2.21 9.12 -13.16
CA ILE A 169 1.19 10.14 -12.85
C ILE A 169 0.21 10.29 -14.02
N SER A 170 0.68 10.34 -15.27
CA SER A 170 -0.20 10.41 -16.44
C SER A 170 -1.10 9.18 -16.55
N GLY A 171 -0.59 7.98 -16.28
CA GLY A 171 -1.37 6.75 -16.21
C GLY A 171 -2.46 6.78 -15.13
N PHE A 172 -2.16 7.32 -13.95
CA PHE A 172 -3.14 7.48 -12.89
C PHE A 172 -4.24 8.48 -13.27
N LEU A 173 -3.86 9.61 -13.86
CA LEU A 173 -4.82 10.61 -14.36
C LEU A 173 -5.75 10.01 -15.43
N MET A 174 -5.20 9.25 -16.38
CA MET A 174 -6.02 8.51 -17.37
C MET A 174 -6.95 7.50 -16.69
N SER A 175 -6.48 6.83 -15.63
CA SER A 175 -7.28 5.86 -14.87
C SER A 175 -8.44 6.52 -14.09
N ILE A 176 -8.33 7.81 -13.71
CA ILE A 176 -9.46 8.57 -13.17
C ILE A 176 -10.59 8.61 -14.19
N PHE A 177 -10.30 9.01 -15.42
CA PHE A 177 -11.31 9.03 -16.49
C PHE A 177 -11.81 7.62 -16.81
N GLY A 178 -10.91 6.63 -16.92
CA GLY A 178 -11.27 5.23 -17.14
C GLY A 178 -12.20 4.66 -16.08
N SER A 179 -12.05 5.06 -14.81
CA SER A 179 -12.94 4.64 -13.73
C SER A 179 -14.27 5.38 -13.74
N ILE A 180 -14.31 6.68 -14.07
CA ILE A 180 -15.55 7.46 -14.22
C ILE A 180 -16.39 6.88 -15.37
N LEU A 181 -15.75 6.61 -16.50
CA LEU A 181 -16.38 6.06 -17.69
C LEU A 181 -16.70 4.55 -17.61
N GLY A 182 -16.38 3.89 -16.52
CA GLY A 182 -16.66 2.48 -16.28
C GLY A 182 -15.73 1.51 -17.02
N ILE A 183 -14.73 1.99 -17.74
CA ILE A 183 -13.78 1.16 -18.50
C ILE A 183 -13.05 0.19 -17.56
N ILE A 184 -12.53 0.67 -16.42
CA ILE A 184 -11.82 -0.17 -15.47
C ILE A 184 -12.74 -1.27 -14.89
N ARG A 185 -14.03 -0.96 -14.67
CA ARG A 185 -15.01 -1.94 -14.20
C ARG A 185 -15.28 -3.02 -15.26
N VAL A 186 -15.38 -2.63 -16.52
CA VAL A 186 -15.51 -3.60 -17.64
C VAL A 186 -14.28 -4.49 -17.71
N LEU A 187 -13.06 -3.94 -17.62
CA LEU A 187 -11.82 -4.74 -17.58
C LEU A 187 -11.79 -5.71 -16.40
N LYS A 188 -12.31 -5.28 -15.23
CA LYS A 188 -12.47 -6.17 -14.06
C LYS A 188 -13.41 -7.34 -14.37
N VAL A 189 -14.56 -7.08 -15.00
CA VAL A 189 -15.56 -8.11 -15.32
C VAL A 189 -15.01 -9.09 -16.35
N LEU A 190 -14.25 -8.60 -17.32
CA LEU A 190 -13.58 -9.43 -18.35
C LEU A 190 -12.37 -10.22 -17.80
N GLY A 191 -12.04 -10.10 -16.51
CA GLY A 191 -10.92 -10.83 -15.89
C GLY A 191 -9.54 -10.34 -16.30
N VAL A 192 -9.43 -9.11 -16.85
CA VAL A 192 -8.15 -8.56 -17.33
C VAL A 192 -7.13 -8.41 -16.20
N PHE A 193 -7.58 -8.16 -14.96
CA PHE A 193 -6.67 -8.10 -13.81
C PHE A 193 -5.93 -9.43 -13.60
N GLU A 194 -6.66 -10.55 -13.62
CA GLU A 194 -6.10 -11.90 -13.46
C GLU A 194 -5.38 -12.39 -14.73
N LEU A 195 -5.65 -11.80 -15.87
CA LEU A 195 -4.88 -12.06 -17.09
C LEU A 195 -3.50 -11.40 -17.02
N LEU A 196 -3.45 -10.14 -16.57
CA LEU A 196 -2.21 -9.39 -16.43
C LEU A 196 -1.37 -9.83 -15.23
N LYS A 197 -2.03 -10.30 -14.16
CA LYS A 197 -1.43 -10.75 -12.91
C LYS A 197 -2.08 -12.06 -12.46
N PRO A 198 -1.65 -13.20 -13.05
CA PRO A 198 -2.21 -14.52 -12.73
C PRO A 198 -2.08 -14.90 -11.26
N GLU A 199 -1.09 -14.36 -10.55
CA GLU A 199 -0.84 -14.55 -9.14
C GLU A 199 -2.05 -14.16 -8.26
N LEU A 200 -2.88 -13.22 -8.74
CA LEU A 200 -4.09 -12.81 -8.02
C LEU A 200 -5.08 -13.98 -7.79
N ARG A 201 -5.02 -15.04 -8.61
CA ARG A 201 -5.94 -16.19 -8.50
C ARG A 201 -5.72 -17.01 -7.23
N ARG A 202 -4.55 -16.89 -6.57
CA ARG A 202 -4.25 -17.60 -5.32
C ARG A 202 -5.04 -17.05 -4.13
N PHE A 203 -5.46 -15.80 -4.17
CA PHE A 203 -6.15 -15.14 -3.08
C PHE A 203 -7.66 -15.41 -3.10
N SER A 204 -8.29 -15.32 -1.92
CA SER A 204 -9.72 -15.56 -1.77
C SER A 204 -10.56 -14.62 -2.66
N PRO A 205 -11.74 -15.05 -3.09
CA PRO A 205 -12.66 -14.21 -3.87
C PRO A 205 -13.01 -12.90 -3.15
N ASP A 206 -13.14 -12.92 -1.82
CA ASP A 206 -13.46 -11.75 -1.01
C ASP A 206 -12.31 -10.73 -1.00
N SER A 207 -11.07 -11.17 -0.73
CA SER A 207 -9.88 -10.30 -0.78
C SER A 207 -9.70 -9.67 -2.15
N ARG A 208 -9.86 -10.46 -3.24
CA ARG A 208 -9.83 -9.95 -4.61
C ARG A 208 -10.95 -8.94 -4.90
N TYR A 209 -12.14 -9.18 -4.37
CA TYR A 209 -13.26 -8.25 -4.51
C TYR A 209 -12.94 -6.90 -3.85
N ARG A 210 -12.46 -6.91 -2.61
CA ARG A 210 -12.11 -5.70 -1.85
C ARG A 210 -11.09 -4.85 -2.61
N VAL A 211 -10.01 -5.49 -3.06
CA VAL A 211 -8.94 -4.81 -3.81
C VAL A 211 -9.46 -4.27 -5.14
N LYS A 212 -10.05 -5.11 -5.99
CA LYS A 212 -10.51 -4.71 -7.33
C LYS A 212 -11.67 -3.70 -7.29
N ARG A 213 -12.49 -3.70 -6.21
CA ARG A 213 -13.53 -2.68 -6.01
C ARG A 213 -12.91 -1.28 -5.92
N SER A 214 -11.83 -1.13 -5.14
CA SER A 214 -11.17 0.17 -4.99
C SER A 214 -10.63 0.70 -6.31
N PHE A 215 -9.97 -0.12 -7.10
CA PHE A 215 -9.47 0.26 -8.44
C PHE A 215 -10.58 0.71 -9.41
N CYS A 216 -11.82 0.27 -9.22
CA CYS A 216 -12.96 0.75 -10.00
C CYS A 216 -13.48 2.13 -9.59
N ARG A 217 -12.90 2.76 -8.57
CA ARG A 217 -13.35 4.05 -8.03
C ARG A 217 -12.41 5.18 -8.44
N ALA A 218 -12.95 6.28 -8.94
CA ALA A 218 -12.14 7.44 -9.31
C ALA A 218 -11.34 8.01 -8.13
N LYS A 219 -11.92 8.00 -6.91
CA LYS A 219 -11.25 8.48 -5.70
C LYS A 219 -9.92 7.74 -5.41
N HIS A 220 -9.83 6.44 -5.77
CA HIS A 220 -8.61 5.64 -5.64
C HIS A 220 -7.46 6.27 -6.45
N TRP A 221 -7.69 6.49 -7.73
CA TRP A 221 -6.68 7.03 -8.65
C TRP A 221 -6.34 8.50 -8.36
N MET A 222 -7.34 9.28 -7.93
CA MET A 222 -7.12 10.66 -7.46
C MET A 222 -6.18 10.67 -6.24
N THR A 223 -6.42 9.81 -5.26
CA THR A 223 -5.60 9.71 -4.06
C THR A 223 -4.19 9.22 -4.40
N MET A 224 -4.08 8.19 -5.24
CA MET A 224 -2.80 7.67 -5.72
C MET A 224 -1.97 8.75 -6.44
N SER A 225 -2.63 9.58 -7.27
CA SER A 225 -1.98 10.72 -7.92
C SER A 225 -1.49 11.76 -6.90
N ARG A 226 -2.31 12.06 -5.88
CA ARG A 226 -1.96 13.01 -4.81
C ARG A 226 -0.80 12.51 -3.94
N GLU A 227 -0.78 11.22 -3.59
CA GLU A 227 0.36 10.60 -2.87
C GLU A 227 1.64 10.66 -3.70
N MET A 228 1.58 10.31 -5.00
CA MET A 228 2.73 10.37 -5.91
C MET A 228 3.26 11.79 -6.09
N LEU A 229 2.37 12.79 -6.20
CA LEU A 229 2.76 14.20 -6.30
C LEU A 229 3.41 14.71 -5.01
N ASN A 230 2.96 14.24 -3.84
CA ASN A 230 3.50 14.61 -2.54
C ASN A 230 4.66 13.70 -2.06
N LEU A 231 5.13 12.76 -2.89
CA LEU A 231 6.13 11.77 -2.49
C LEU A 231 7.45 12.43 -2.03
N ASP A 232 7.89 13.50 -2.71
CA ASP A 232 9.11 14.23 -2.33
C ASP A 232 8.93 14.99 -1.00
N GLN A 233 7.72 15.47 -0.71
CA GLN A 233 7.40 16.08 0.58
C GLN A 233 7.39 15.02 1.69
N SER A 234 6.78 13.87 1.45
CA SER A 234 6.80 12.73 2.36
C SER A 234 8.24 12.25 2.64
N ALA A 235 9.09 12.18 1.60
CA ALA A 235 10.50 11.85 1.75
C ALA A 235 11.25 12.83 2.69
N ARG A 236 10.97 14.14 2.57
CA ARG A 236 11.55 15.12 3.50
C ARG A 236 11.02 14.96 4.93
N GLN A 237 9.73 14.68 5.11
CA GLN A 237 9.13 14.49 6.42
C GLN A 237 9.70 13.28 7.17
N VAL A 238 10.04 12.20 6.44
CA VAL A 238 10.58 10.98 7.04
C VAL A 238 12.10 11.05 7.25
N SER A 239 12.78 12.08 6.76
CA SER A 239 14.25 12.18 6.85
C SER A 239 14.80 12.23 8.28
N GLU A 240 13.99 12.61 9.26
CA GLU A 240 14.34 12.59 10.69
C GLU A 240 14.16 11.20 11.32
N ALA A 241 13.32 10.33 10.73
CA ALA A 241 13.06 8.97 11.16
C ALA A 241 14.13 7.98 10.61
N ASN A 242 15.39 8.18 11.01
CA ASN A 242 16.56 7.48 10.47
C ASN A 242 17.42 6.75 11.51
N ASN A 243 16.98 6.75 12.78
CA ASN A 243 17.66 6.03 13.85
C ASN A 243 16.63 5.53 14.88
N PHE A 244 16.50 4.21 14.96
CA PHE A 244 15.57 3.54 15.88
C PHE A 244 16.29 2.75 17.00
N GLY A 245 17.58 3.01 17.20
CA GLY A 245 18.35 2.40 18.29
C GLY A 245 18.41 0.87 18.17
N ASN A 246 17.74 0.17 19.09
CA ASN A 246 17.67 -1.29 19.12
C ASN A 246 16.28 -1.83 18.72
N LEU A 247 15.38 -1.00 18.15
CA LEU A 247 14.08 -1.48 17.70
C LEU A 247 14.28 -2.56 16.62
N PRO A 248 13.69 -3.76 16.78
CA PRO A 248 13.85 -4.82 15.78
C PRO A 248 13.22 -4.41 14.44
N ILE A 249 13.98 -4.50 13.37
CA ILE A 249 13.54 -4.21 11.99
C ILE A 249 13.84 -5.41 11.11
N VAL A 250 12.80 -5.93 10.44
CA VAL A 250 12.96 -6.91 9.36
C VAL A 250 12.64 -6.23 8.02
N SER A 251 13.62 -6.17 7.13
CA SER A 251 13.46 -5.59 5.80
C SER A 251 13.43 -6.68 4.74
N ILE A 252 12.42 -6.66 3.89
CA ILE A 252 12.30 -7.57 2.76
C ILE A 252 12.75 -6.83 1.51
N LYS A 253 13.72 -7.37 0.80
CA LYS A 253 14.24 -6.84 -0.45
C LYS A 253 13.77 -7.71 -1.61
N ALA A 254 13.03 -7.15 -2.54
CA ALA A 254 12.66 -7.84 -3.78
C ALA A 254 13.85 -8.03 -4.70
N ASN A 255 13.79 -8.97 -5.63
CA ASN A 255 14.87 -9.23 -6.59
C ASN A 255 15.02 -8.12 -7.64
N SER A 256 13.92 -7.52 -8.08
CA SER A 256 13.91 -6.44 -9.08
C SER A 256 12.72 -5.52 -8.88
N PHE A 257 12.78 -4.30 -9.44
CA PHE A 257 11.64 -3.38 -9.41
C PHE A 257 10.44 -3.93 -10.20
N PHE A 258 10.69 -4.47 -11.40
CA PHE A 258 9.70 -5.22 -12.17
C PHE A 258 10.26 -6.56 -12.60
N LYS A 259 9.43 -7.60 -12.63
CA LYS A 259 9.81 -8.85 -13.28
C LYS A 259 10.09 -8.59 -14.75
N PRO A 260 11.18 -9.13 -15.32
CA PRO A 260 11.49 -8.95 -16.72
C PRO A 260 10.33 -9.44 -17.60
N SER A 261 9.89 -8.58 -18.53
CA SER A 261 8.82 -8.86 -19.49
C SER A 261 9.05 -8.05 -20.77
N LEU A 262 8.31 -8.36 -21.84
CA LEU A 262 8.39 -7.59 -23.09
C LEU A 262 8.06 -6.11 -22.87
N TRP A 263 7.13 -5.81 -21.96
CA TRP A 263 6.69 -4.45 -21.65
C TRP A 263 7.69 -3.65 -20.82
N THR A 264 8.53 -4.34 -20.02
CA THR A 264 9.53 -3.68 -19.18
C THR A 264 10.79 -3.25 -19.94
N ARG A 265 10.91 -3.59 -21.22
CA ARG A 265 12.05 -3.18 -22.07
C ARG A 265 12.21 -1.67 -22.22
N PHE A 266 11.11 -0.92 -22.10
CA PHE A 266 11.11 0.54 -22.24
C PHE A 266 11.27 1.27 -20.90
N ILE A 267 11.34 0.54 -19.79
CA ILE A 267 11.52 1.08 -18.46
C ILE A 267 13.03 1.11 -18.15
N PRO A 268 13.55 2.17 -17.51
CA PRO A 268 14.95 2.26 -17.11
C PRO A 268 15.24 1.35 -15.88
N LEU A 269 15.03 0.04 -16.04
CA LEU A 269 15.12 -0.96 -14.98
C LEU A 269 16.47 -0.96 -14.28
N LYS A 270 17.58 -0.75 -15.02
CA LYS A 270 18.92 -0.70 -14.44
C LYS A 270 19.02 0.44 -13.42
N SER A 271 18.58 1.64 -13.78
CA SER A 271 18.59 2.80 -12.88
C SER A 271 17.62 2.64 -11.71
N ALA A 272 16.45 2.03 -11.93
CA ALA A 272 15.48 1.76 -10.87
C ALA A 272 16.03 0.73 -9.88
N ASN A 273 16.64 -0.35 -10.35
CA ASN A 273 17.25 -1.37 -9.50
C ASN A 273 18.47 -0.82 -8.74
N GLN A 274 19.32 -0.02 -9.39
CA GLN A 274 20.45 0.63 -8.71
C GLN A 274 19.95 1.54 -7.58
N LEU A 275 18.97 2.39 -7.85
CA LEU A 275 18.37 3.26 -6.83
C LEU A 275 17.81 2.46 -5.65
N ARG A 276 17.16 1.33 -5.94
CA ARG A 276 16.63 0.44 -4.91
C ARG A 276 17.73 -0.20 -4.07
N GLU A 277 18.83 -0.64 -4.67
CA GLU A 277 20.00 -1.12 -3.92
C GLU A 277 20.51 -0.07 -2.94
N GLU A 278 20.67 1.18 -3.39
CA GLU A 278 21.09 2.30 -2.55
C GLU A 278 20.09 2.55 -1.40
N MET A 279 18.79 2.46 -1.67
CA MET A 279 17.76 2.59 -0.62
C MET A 279 17.87 1.48 0.43
N HIS A 280 18.01 0.22 0.01
CA HIS A 280 18.14 -0.90 0.95
C HIS A 280 19.42 -0.83 1.79
N LEU A 281 20.53 -0.34 1.24
CA LEU A 281 21.74 -0.08 2.02
C LEU A 281 21.51 0.99 3.11
N GLU A 282 20.73 2.02 2.81
CA GLU A 282 20.39 3.05 3.81
C GLU A 282 19.36 2.53 4.83
N LEU A 283 18.38 1.74 4.42
CA LEU A 283 17.44 1.08 5.34
C LEU A 283 18.18 0.20 6.36
N GLY A 284 19.26 -0.47 5.94
CA GLY A 284 20.08 -1.29 6.84
C GLY A 284 20.77 -0.54 7.98
N LYS A 285 20.79 0.79 7.92
CA LYS A 285 21.38 1.65 8.96
C LYS A 285 20.38 2.16 9.98
N LEU A 286 19.08 1.85 9.82
CA LEU A 286 18.01 2.39 10.66
C LEU A 286 18.03 1.89 12.09
N SER A 287 18.50 0.66 12.31
CA SER A 287 18.55 0.04 13.65
C SER A 287 19.79 -0.83 13.79
N LYS A 288 20.24 -1.01 15.04
CA LYS A 288 21.28 -2.00 15.39
C LYS A 288 20.75 -3.43 15.32
N ASP A 289 19.45 -3.64 15.53
CA ASP A 289 18.77 -4.94 15.36
C ASP A 289 18.03 -4.96 14.02
N PHE A 290 18.79 -5.12 12.96
CA PHE A 290 18.30 -5.12 11.58
C PHE A 290 18.55 -6.46 10.89
N LEU A 291 17.52 -7.05 10.31
CA LEU A 291 17.60 -8.26 9.49
C LEU A 291 17.07 -7.96 8.09
N GLN A 292 17.81 -8.32 7.05
CA GLN A 292 17.33 -8.27 5.68
C GLN A 292 17.03 -9.66 5.14
N ILE A 293 15.85 -9.84 4.57
CA ILE A 293 15.40 -11.05 3.88
C ILE A 293 15.34 -10.76 2.38
N GLN A 294 15.86 -11.67 1.57
CA GLN A 294 15.81 -11.56 0.11
C GLN A 294 14.58 -12.31 -0.44
N ALA A 295 13.74 -11.63 -1.21
CA ALA A 295 12.60 -12.23 -1.93
C ALA A 295 13.01 -12.50 -3.40
N ASP A 296 13.72 -13.60 -3.65
CA ASP A 296 14.39 -13.88 -4.93
C ASP A 296 13.45 -14.06 -6.12
N LYS A 297 12.21 -14.49 -5.87
CA LYS A 297 11.21 -14.75 -6.92
C LYS A 297 10.24 -13.58 -7.10
N SER A 298 10.47 -12.45 -6.38
CA SER A 298 9.57 -11.32 -6.35
C SER A 298 10.11 -10.12 -7.13
N GLY A 299 9.21 -9.42 -7.82
CA GLY A 299 9.37 -8.01 -8.13
C GLY A 299 8.94 -7.14 -6.93
N HIS A 300 8.82 -5.84 -7.16
CA HIS A 300 8.42 -4.86 -6.13
C HIS A 300 7.14 -5.24 -5.35
N PHE A 301 6.22 -5.97 -5.96
CA PHE A 301 4.97 -6.40 -5.34
C PHE A 301 5.13 -7.73 -4.58
N VAL A 302 5.91 -7.72 -3.49
CA VAL A 302 6.22 -8.93 -2.70
C VAL A 302 4.96 -9.59 -2.17
N TRP A 303 3.98 -8.79 -1.70
CA TRP A 303 2.69 -9.25 -1.22
C TRP A 303 1.92 -10.09 -2.25
N MET A 304 2.22 -9.93 -3.54
CA MET A 304 1.59 -10.69 -4.63
C MET A 304 2.47 -11.82 -5.13
N ASP A 305 3.77 -11.57 -5.27
CA ASP A 305 4.70 -12.53 -5.86
C ASP A 305 5.16 -13.60 -4.86
N GLN A 306 5.46 -13.20 -3.62
CA GLN A 306 5.94 -14.06 -2.51
C GLN A 306 5.35 -13.60 -1.16
N PRO A 307 4.02 -13.69 -0.94
CA PRO A 307 3.39 -13.25 0.32
C PRO A 307 3.89 -14.01 1.55
N ASP A 308 4.30 -15.27 1.39
CA ASP A 308 4.91 -16.10 2.41
C ASP A 308 6.12 -15.43 3.07
N VAL A 309 6.96 -14.75 2.31
CA VAL A 309 8.13 -14.03 2.86
C VAL A 309 7.71 -12.88 3.79
N MET A 310 6.59 -12.23 3.53
CA MET A 310 6.06 -11.19 4.43
C MET A 310 5.52 -11.78 5.72
N ILE A 311 4.86 -12.93 5.64
CA ILE A 311 4.35 -13.66 6.81
C ILE A 311 5.52 -14.15 7.67
N ASP A 312 6.56 -14.71 7.06
CA ASP A 312 7.74 -15.17 7.76
C ASP A 312 8.52 -14.01 8.42
N ALA A 313 8.59 -12.84 7.77
CA ALA A 313 9.17 -11.63 8.39
C ALA A 313 8.42 -11.21 9.66
N VAL A 314 7.09 -11.29 9.65
CA VAL A 314 6.28 -11.01 10.84
C VAL A 314 6.50 -12.07 11.92
N LYS A 315 6.56 -13.37 11.59
CA LYS A 315 6.88 -14.44 12.55
C LYS A 315 8.24 -14.22 13.22
N ILE A 316 9.28 -13.94 12.44
CA ILE A 316 10.62 -13.65 12.96
C ILE A 316 10.56 -12.51 13.98
N LEU A 317 9.79 -11.46 13.68
CA LEU A 317 9.66 -10.32 14.57
C LEU A 317 8.92 -10.68 15.87
N LEU A 318 7.82 -11.44 15.75
CA LEU A 318 7.06 -11.94 16.90
C LEU A 318 7.93 -12.83 17.80
N ASP A 319 8.72 -13.73 17.23
CA ASP A 319 9.62 -14.62 17.99
C ASP A 319 10.70 -13.81 18.72
N LYS A 320 11.28 -12.79 18.07
CA LYS A 320 12.24 -11.88 18.72
C LYS A 320 11.62 -11.13 19.90
N ILE A 321 10.42 -10.56 19.73
CA ILE A 321 9.74 -9.81 20.78
C ILE A 321 9.42 -10.71 21.97
N ASN A 322 8.90 -11.92 21.71
CA ASN A 322 8.55 -12.88 22.75
C ASN A 322 9.77 -13.44 23.49
N SER A 323 10.95 -13.44 22.87
CA SER A 323 12.19 -13.92 23.52
C SER A 323 12.82 -12.91 24.47
N VAL A 324 12.37 -11.65 24.46
CA VAL A 324 12.89 -10.56 25.30
C VAL A 324 11.96 -10.30 26.51
N CYS A 325 10.72 -10.79 26.46
CA CYS A 325 9.78 -10.79 27.60
C CYS A 325 9.95 -12.02 28.45
#